data_a642dbddf362d523ec22b7d5bd393a94
#
_entry.id   a642dbddf362d523ec22b7d5bd393a94
#
_cell.length_a   1.000
_cell.length_b   1.000
_cell.length_c   1.000
_cell.angle_alpha   90.00
_cell.angle_beta   90.00
_cell.angle_gamma   90.00
#
_symmetry.space_group_name_H-M   'P 1'
#
loop_
_entity.id
_entity.type
_entity.pdbx_description
1 polymer ?
#
loop_
_entity_poly.entity_id
_entity_poly.type
_entity_poly.pdbx_seq_one_letter_code
_entity_poly.pdbx_strand_id
1 'polypeptide(L)'
;MPRTSRKRSETGFYHVILRGNGKQNLFETDKDRAAFMEAARSSFSRDSVTLIAWCLMDNHVHLIIDDPLDRISTAIQRVASTYAMYFNHTFGHSGHVFEGRYGSVPIIDDEQLLAAVKYVHNNPLKGMGITPDRYPWCSYSEYTSCLLYTSPSPRD
;
A
#
# COMPACT_ATOMS: atom_id res chain seq x y z
N MET A 1 -24.40 8.76 12.13
CA MET A 1 -23.50 9.87 11.85
C MET A 1 -22.99 9.81 10.43
N PRO A 2 -23.19 10.87 9.67
CA PRO A 2 -22.71 10.83 8.30
C PRO A 2 -21.18 10.84 8.26
N ARG A 3 -20.64 10.17 7.27
CA ARG A 3 -19.20 10.14 7.11
C ARG A 3 -18.72 11.44 6.49
N THR A 4 -17.56 11.91 6.97
CA THR A 4 -16.91 13.04 6.36
C THR A 4 -16.34 12.60 5.01
N SER A 5 -16.52 13.43 3.99
CA SER A 5 -15.93 13.16 2.69
C SER A 5 -14.41 13.21 2.79
N ARG A 6 -13.74 12.31 2.06
CA ARG A 6 -12.29 12.35 2.00
C ARG A 6 -11.83 13.52 1.17
N LYS A 7 -10.69 14.07 1.57
CA LYS A 7 -10.09 15.14 0.83
C LYS A 7 -9.52 14.59 -0.47
N ARG A 8 -9.82 15.26 -1.56
CA ARG A 8 -9.33 14.86 -2.88
C ARG A 8 -7.97 15.50 -3.13
N SER A 9 -7.07 14.73 -3.74
CA SER A 9 -5.75 15.21 -4.11
C SER A 9 -5.82 15.96 -5.42
N GLU A 10 -5.21 17.13 -5.48
CA GLU A 10 -5.13 17.88 -6.72
C GLU A 10 -4.08 17.34 -7.65
N THR A 11 -3.07 16.63 -7.11
CA THR A 11 -2.03 16.01 -7.94
C THR A 11 -2.41 14.63 -8.42
N GLY A 12 -3.39 14.00 -7.79
CA GLY A 12 -3.72 12.59 -8.01
C GLY A 12 -2.97 11.65 -7.09
N PHE A 13 -1.98 12.11 -6.36
CA PHE A 13 -1.17 11.28 -5.48
C PHE A 13 -1.79 11.16 -4.10
N TYR A 14 -1.77 9.95 -3.54
CA TYR A 14 -2.30 9.67 -2.21
C TYR A 14 -1.39 8.72 -1.46
N HIS A 15 -1.33 8.92 -0.14
CA HIS A 15 -0.79 7.92 0.78
C HIS A 15 -1.99 7.20 1.40
N VAL A 16 -2.09 5.90 1.16
CA VAL A 16 -3.23 5.08 1.60
C VAL A 16 -2.75 4.13 2.68
N ILE A 17 -3.57 3.96 3.71
CA ILE A 17 -3.29 3.04 4.80
C ILE A 17 -4.49 2.14 5.02
N LEU A 18 -4.22 0.83 5.10
CA LEU A 18 -5.22 -0.17 5.47
C LEU A 18 -4.76 -0.86 6.74
N ARG A 19 -5.64 -0.97 7.73
CA ARG A 19 -5.29 -1.57 9.01
C ARG A 19 -6.14 -2.80 9.29
N GLY A 20 -5.54 -3.79 9.97
CA GLY A 20 -6.27 -4.97 10.40
C GLY A 20 -7.26 -4.62 11.51
N ASN A 21 -8.43 -5.22 11.45
CA ASN A 21 -9.48 -5.00 12.43
C ASN A 21 -8.99 -5.44 13.82
N GLY A 22 -9.13 -4.56 14.81
CA GLY A 22 -8.66 -4.87 16.16
C GLY A 22 -7.17 -5.11 16.22
N LYS A 23 -6.42 -4.51 15.30
CA LYS A 23 -4.95 -4.65 15.18
C LYS A 23 -4.53 -6.09 14.85
N GLN A 24 -5.46 -6.91 14.34
CA GLN A 24 -5.08 -8.28 13.99
C GLN A 24 -4.08 -8.30 12.84
N ASN A 25 -3.28 -9.34 12.81
CA ASN A 25 -2.33 -9.53 11.71
C ASN A 25 -3.10 -9.81 10.43
N LEU A 26 -2.67 -9.18 9.36
CA LEU A 26 -3.25 -9.38 8.03
C LEU A 26 -2.53 -10.48 7.27
N PHE A 27 -1.28 -10.75 7.63
CA PHE A 27 -0.43 -11.68 6.88
C PHE A 27 0.28 -12.61 7.84
N GLU A 28 0.20 -13.91 7.55
CA GLU A 28 0.93 -14.91 8.31
C GLU A 28 2.10 -15.49 7.49
N THR A 29 1.92 -15.54 6.17
CA THR A 29 2.91 -16.16 5.29
C THR A 29 3.18 -15.27 4.09
N ASP A 30 4.22 -15.61 3.34
CA ASP A 30 4.51 -14.91 2.09
C ASP A 30 3.42 -15.12 1.05
N LYS A 31 2.73 -16.26 1.12
CA LYS A 31 1.62 -16.51 0.22
C LYS A 31 0.48 -15.50 0.45
N ASP A 32 0.24 -15.17 1.72
CA ASP A 32 -0.78 -14.17 2.06
C ASP A 32 -0.40 -12.81 1.51
N ARG A 33 0.87 -12.43 1.65
CA ARG A 33 1.36 -11.15 1.15
C ARG A 33 1.28 -11.09 -0.36
N ALA A 34 1.63 -12.18 -1.02
CA ALA A 34 1.53 -12.25 -2.48
C ALA A 34 0.08 -12.10 -2.93
N ALA A 35 -0.86 -12.70 -2.20
CA ALA A 35 -2.28 -12.60 -2.52
C ALA A 35 -2.76 -11.15 -2.44
N PHE A 36 -2.31 -10.41 -1.42
CA PHE A 36 -2.66 -9.00 -1.32
C PHE A 36 -2.10 -8.20 -2.49
N MET A 37 -0.85 -8.41 -2.83
CA MET A 37 -0.22 -7.67 -3.92
C MET A 37 -0.88 -7.98 -5.26
N GLU A 38 -1.29 -9.21 -5.47
CA GLU A 38 -2.01 -9.57 -6.68
C GLU A 38 -3.36 -8.86 -6.74
N ALA A 39 -4.09 -8.83 -5.62
CA ALA A 39 -5.36 -8.12 -5.56
C ALA A 39 -5.16 -6.63 -5.87
N ALA A 40 -4.11 -6.04 -5.32
CA ALA A 40 -3.82 -4.64 -5.53
C ALA A 40 -3.48 -4.35 -6.99
N ARG A 41 -2.59 -5.13 -7.57
CA ARG A 41 -2.18 -4.91 -8.96
C ARG A 41 -3.35 -5.09 -9.92
N SER A 42 -4.16 -6.11 -9.70
CA SER A 42 -5.32 -6.38 -10.54
C SER A 42 -6.33 -5.24 -10.47
N SER A 43 -6.66 -4.81 -9.26
CA SER A 43 -7.64 -3.74 -9.08
C SER A 43 -7.16 -2.41 -9.66
N PHE A 44 -5.90 -2.07 -9.38
CA PHE A 44 -5.34 -0.79 -9.83
C PHE A 44 -5.23 -0.74 -11.35
N SER A 45 -4.87 -1.86 -11.97
CA SER A 45 -4.80 -1.93 -13.43
C SER A 45 -6.16 -1.64 -14.06
N ARG A 46 -7.24 -2.12 -13.45
CA ARG A 46 -8.59 -1.90 -13.98
C ARG A 46 -9.01 -0.44 -13.94
N ASP A 47 -8.53 0.30 -12.95
CA ASP A 47 -8.98 1.67 -12.73
C ASP A 47 -7.92 2.71 -13.10
N SER A 48 -6.86 2.30 -13.81
CA SER A 48 -5.76 3.17 -14.23
C SER A 48 -5.10 3.86 -13.03
N VAL A 49 -5.03 3.16 -11.91
CA VAL A 49 -4.30 3.61 -10.73
C VAL A 49 -2.90 3.03 -10.80
N THR A 50 -1.89 3.86 -10.56
CA THR A 50 -0.51 3.41 -10.55
C THR A 50 -0.04 3.25 -9.11
N LEU A 51 0.53 2.08 -8.81
CA LEU A 51 1.12 1.84 -7.49
C LEU A 51 2.57 2.31 -7.54
N ILE A 52 2.84 3.39 -6.79
CA ILE A 52 4.17 4.03 -6.81
C ILE A 52 5.08 3.38 -5.80
N ALA A 53 4.60 3.17 -4.58
CA ALA A 53 5.40 2.57 -3.52
C ALA A 53 4.47 1.84 -2.57
N TRP A 54 5.01 0.85 -1.86
CA TRP A 54 4.18 0.06 -0.96
C TRP A 54 5.03 -0.61 0.11
N CYS A 55 4.38 -0.95 1.22
CA CYS A 55 5.00 -1.72 2.28
C CYS A 55 3.91 -2.50 3.01
N LEU A 56 4.08 -3.81 3.11
CA LEU A 56 3.15 -4.69 3.81
C LEU A 56 3.73 -5.01 5.18
N MET A 57 3.18 -4.36 6.20
CA MET A 57 3.52 -4.67 7.59
C MET A 57 2.61 -5.79 8.08
N ASP A 58 2.88 -6.33 9.27
CA ASP A 58 2.11 -7.48 9.74
C ASP A 58 0.62 -7.18 9.86
N ASN A 59 0.26 -6.01 10.39
CA ASN A 59 -1.13 -5.69 10.67
C ASN A 59 -1.62 -4.43 9.96
N HIS A 60 -0.84 -3.90 9.03
CA HIS A 60 -1.27 -2.74 8.25
C HIS A 60 -0.45 -2.64 6.97
N VAL A 61 -0.97 -1.86 6.02
CA VAL A 61 -0.38 -1.72 4.69
C VAL A 61 -0.29 -0.24 4.37
N HIS A 62 0.84 0.17 3.83
CA HIS A 62 1.03 1.51 3.27
C HIS A 62 1.15 1.42 1.76
N LEU A 63 0.40 2.26 1.06
CA LEU A 63 0.46 2.35 -0.40
C LEU A 63 0.58 3.81 -0.79
N ILE A 64 1.46 4.09 -1.75
CA ILE A 64 1.50 5.40 -2.41
C ILE A 64 1.01 5.17 -3.82
N ILE A 65 -0.04 5.89 -4.21
CA ILE A 65 -0.67 5.67 -5.51
C ILE A 65 -0.84 6.97 -6.27
N ASP A 66 -0.94 6.83 -7.59
CA ASP A 66 -1.34 7.90 -8.49
C ASP A 66 -2.72 7.55 -9.06
N ASP A 67 -3.70 8.37 -8.76
CA ASP A 67 -5.10 8.14 -9.16
C ASP A 67 -5.61 9.30 -9.99
N PRO A 68 -5.25 9.35 -11.28
CA PRO A 68 -5.62 10.49 -12.11
C PRO A 68 -7.10 10.57 -12.44
N LEU A 69 -7.82 9.46 -12.34
CA LEU A 69 -9.24 9.42 -12.76
C LEU A 69 -10.22 9.44 -11.61
N ASP A 70 -9.73 9.67 -10.39
CA ASP A 70 -10.57 9.73 -9.19
C ASP A 70 -11.33 8.41 -8.96
N ARG A 71 -10.59 7.31 -9.02
CA ARG A 71 -11.14 5.97 -8.84
C ARG A 71 -10.66 5.29 -7.57
N ILE A 72 -10.02 6.05 -6.67
CA ILE A 72 -9.38 5.50 -5.48
C ILE A 72 -10.36 4.70 -4.61
N SER A 73 -11.56 5.22 -4.37
CA SER A 73 -12.53 4.53 -3.51
C SER A 73 -12.88 3.16 -4.04
N THR A 74 -13.21 3.09 -5.34
CA THR A 74 -13.59 1.82 -5.95
C THR A 74 -12.40 0.86 -5.99
N ALA A 75 -11.22 1.39 -6.35
CA ALA A 75 -10.03 0.54 -6.48
C ALA A 75 -9.60 -0.04 -5.13
N ILE A 76 -9.54 0.79 -4.08
CA ILE A 76 -9.12 0.32 -2.76
C ILE A 76 -10.17 -0.60 -2.15
N GLN A 77 -11.45 -0.28 -2.33
CA GLN A 77 -12.50 -1.13 -1.79
C GLN A 77 -12.44 -2.53 -2.42
N ARG A 78 -12.13 -2.60 -3.72
CA ARG A 78 -12.00 -3.88 -4.39
C ARG A 78 -10.82 -4.68 -3.85
N VAL A 79 -9.69 -4.02 -3.60
CA VAL A 79 -8.53 -4.69 -3.00
C VAL A 79 -8.89 -5.24 -1.64
N ALA A 80 -9.52 -4.41 -0.79
CA ALA A 80 -9.88 -4.82 0.56
C ALA A 80 -10.86 -5.99 0.53
N SER A 81 -11.88 -5.94 -0.33
CA SER A 81 -12.87 -7.01 -0.42
C SER A 81 -12.25 -8.31 -0.90
N THR A 82 -11.41 -8.22 -1.93
CA THR A 82 -10.76 -9.41 -2.49
C THR A 82 -9.87 -10.06 -1.45
N TYR A 83 -9.06 -9.26 -0.76
CA TYR A 83 -8.19 -9.82 0.25
C TYR A 83 -8.95 -10.36 1.45
N ALA A 84 -10.04 -9.67 1.85
CA ALA A 84 -10.86 -10.14 2.96
C ALA A 84 -11.46 -11.51 2.67
N MET A 85 -11.91 -11.74 1.43
CA MET A 85 -12.42 -13.05 1.04
C MET A 85 -11.33 -14.11 1.12
N TYR A 86 -10.13 -13.79 0.63
CA TYR A 86 -8.99 -14.70 0.72
C TYR A 86 -8.67 -15.01 2.18
N PHE A 87 -8.60 -13.98 3.03
CA PHE A 87 -8.24 -14.12 4.44
C PHE A 87 -9.27 -15.00 5.16
N ASN A 88 -10.55 -14.69 4.98
CA ASN A 88 -11.61 -15.43 5.68
C ASN A 88 -11.63 -16.90 5.26
N HIS A 89 -11.42 -17.16 3.98
CA HIS A 89 -11.38 -18.53 3.49
C HIS A 89 -10.14 -19.27 4.01
N THR A 90 -8.98 -18.61 3.97
CA THR A 90 -7.70 -19.25 4.32
C THR A 90 -7.63 -19.57 5.81
N PHE A 91 -8.13 -18.66 6.66
CA PHE A 91 -7.97 -18.80 8.11
C PHE A 91 -9.25 -19.23 8.82
N GLY A 92 -10.29 -19.58 8.08
CA GLY A 92 -11.57 -19.94 8.70
C GLY A 92 -12.14 -18.81 9.53
N HIS A 93 -11.90 -17.59 9.13
CA HIS A 93 -12.29 -16.38 9.83
C HIS A 93 -13.58 -15.84 9.23
N SER A 94 -14.39 -15.16 10.07
CA SER A 94 -15.60 -14.49 9.59
C SER A 94 -15.59 -13.07 10.13
N GLY A 95 -16.30 -12.19 9.41
CA GLY A 95 -16.42 -10.80 9.83
C GLY A 95 -15.38 -9.91 9.20
N HIS A 96 -15.18 -8.74 9.80
CA HIS A 96 -14.32 -7.70 9.22
C HIS A 96 -12.84 -8.06 9.35
N VAL A 97 -12.14 -7.97 8.23
CA VAL A 97 -10.71 -8.17 8.20
C VAL A 97 -9.98 -6.84 8.40
N PHE A 98 -10.51 -5.79 7.79
CA PHE A 98 -9.92 -4.46 7.90
C PHE A 98 -10.74 -3.59 8.86
N GLU A 99 -10.04 -2.69 9.55
CA GLU A 99 -10.66 -1.78 10.50
C GLU A 99 -11.25 -0.61 9.74
N GLY A 100 -12.58 -0.54 9.67
CA GLY A 100 -13.27 0.58 9.06
C GLY A 100 -12.88 0.82 7.62
N ARG A 101 -12.91 2.08 7.23
CA ARG A 101 -12.53 2.51 5.89
C ARG A 101 -11.03 2.74 5.83
N TYR A 102 -10.47 2.64 4.62
CA TYR A 102 -9.06 2.96 4.43
C TYR A 102 -8.80 4.44 4.76
N GLY A 103 -7.59 4.73 5.24
CA GLY A 103 -7.13 6.10 5.40
C GLY A 103 -6.48 6.56 4.12
N SER A 104 -6.66 7.83 3.77
CA SER A 104 -5.97 8.40 2.62
C SER A 104 -5.60 9.84 2.92
N VAL A 105 -4.36 10.19 2.57
CA VAL A 105 -3.82 11.54 2.73
C VAL A 105 -3.39 12.03 1.37
N PRO A 106 -3.97 13.14 0.87
CA PRO A 106 -3.54 13.69 -0.41
C PRO A 106 -2.10 14.18 -0.33
N ILE A 107 -1.37 13.99 -1.41
CA ILE A 107 0.01 14.46 -1.54
C ILE A 107 -0.03 15.66 -2.48
N ILE A 108 0.52 16.80 -2.05
CA ILE A 108 0.28 18.06 -2.74
C ILE A 108 1.38 18.45 -3.72
N ASP A 109 2.58 17.87 -3.61
CA ASP A 109 3.66 18.22 -4.52
C ASP A 109 4.70 17.10 -4.56
N ASP A 110 5.70 17.28 -5.41
CA ASP A 110 6.74 16.26 -5.60
C ASP A 110 7.60 16.07 -4.36
N GLU A 111 7.81 17.14 -3.61
CA GLU A 111 8.60 17.06 -2.38
C GLU A 111 7.90 16.18 -1.35
N GLN A 112 6.60 16.38 -1.20
CA GLN A 112 5.81 15.53 -0.31
C GLN A 112 5.73 14.10 -0.82
N LEU A 113 5.67 13.91 -2.13
CA LEU A 113 5.65 12.58 -2.70
C LEU A 113 6.94 11.83 -2.34
N LEU A 114 8.08 12.48 -2.51
CA LEU A 114 9.36 11.87 -2.19
C LEU A 114 9.44 11.54 -0.70
N ALA A 115 8.99 12.46 0.15
CA ALA A 115 8.98 12.22 1.59
C ALA A 115 8.08 11.05 1.95
N ALA A 116 6.92 10.93 1.30
CA ALA A 116 5.99 9.84 1.55
C ALA A 116 6.58 8.48 1.15
N VAL A 117 7.26 8.44 0.00
CA VAL A 117 7.91 7.21 -0.45
C VAL A 117 8.98 6.78 0.56
N LYS A 118 9.79 7.73 1.03
CA LYS A 118 10.81 7.43 2.05
C LYS A 118 10.18 6.95 3.35
N TYR A 119 9.09 7.57 3.76
CA TYR A 119 8.36 7.16 4.97
C TYR A 119 7.89 5.72 4.85
N VAL A 120 7.29 5.39 3.71
CA VAL A 120 6.77 4.04 3.47
C VAL A 120 7.91 3.02 3.50
N HIS A 121 9.02 3.32 2.84
CA HIS A 121 10.15 2.40 2.79
C HIS A 121 10.83 2.24 4.14
N ASN A 122 10.75 3.23 5.01
CA ASN A 122 11.37 3.14 6.33
C ASN A 122 10.46 2.54 7.39
N ASN A 123 9.24 2.18 7.05
CA ASN A 123 8.32 1.58 8.01
C ASN A 123 8.84 0.29 8.63
N PRO A 124 9.47 -0.64 7.88
CA PRO A 124 10.00 -1.84 8.53
C PRO A 124 11.07 -1.51 9.58
N LEU A 125 11.87 -0.49 9.35
CA LEU A 125 12.88 -0.09 10.33
C LEU A 125 12.22 0.42 11.60
N LYS A 126 11.22 1.29 11.48
CA LYS A 126 10.53 1.85 12.63
C LYS A 126 9.73 0.80 13.40
N GLY A 127 9.05 -0.09 12.69
CA GLY A 127 8.14 -1.04 13.31
C GLY A 127 8.78 -2.36 13.71
N MET A 128 9.81 -2.80 13.01
CA MET A 128 10.39 -4.12 13.20
C MET A 128 11.90 -4.11 13.43
N GLY A 129 12.55 -2.95 13.28
CA GLY A 129 14.00 -2.87 13.36
C GLY A 129 14.70 -3.50 12.17
N ILE A 130 14.00 -3.67 11.05
CA ILE A 130 14.55 -4.27 9.84
C ILE A 130 14.73 -3.17 8.80
N THR A 131 15.93 -3.06 8.25
CA THR A 131 16.18 -2.05 7.23
C THR A 131 15.43 -2.40 5.95
N PRO A 132 15.04 -1.39 5.14
CA PRO A 132 14.23 -1.66 3.95
C PRO A 132 14.91 -2.55 2.93
N ASP A 133 16.24 -2.53 2.86
CA ASP A 133 16.96 -3.40 1.95
C ASP A 133 16.86 -4.87 2.34
N ARG A 134 16.53 -5.15 3.60
CA ARG A 134 16.40 -6.52 4.10
C ARG A 134 14.94 -6.97 4.22
N TYR A 135 13.99 -6.05 4.06
CA TYR A 135 12.57 -6.39 4.19
C TYR A 135 12.00 -6.61 2.80
N PRO A 136 11.68 -7.86 2.42
CA PRO A 136 11.26 -8.15 1.05
C PRO A 136 9.88 -7.65 0.70
N TRP A 137 9.05 -7.34 1.70
CA TRP A 137 7.66 -6.96 1.44
C TRP A 137 7.46 -5.46 1.49
N CYS A 138 8.38 -4.73 0.87
CA CYS A 138 8.20 -3.33 0.53
C CYS A 138 8.85 -3.06 -0.83
N SER A 139 8.49 -1.94 -1.44
CA SER A 139 8.93 -1.66 -2.80
C SER A 139 10.35 -1.12 -2.90
N TYR A 140 11.07 -1.04 -1.78
CA TYR A 140 12.41 -0.46 -1.78
C TYR A 140 13.35 -1.15 -2.78
N SER A 141 13.28 -2.49 -2.84
CA SER A 141 14.16 -3.25 -3.74
C SER A 141 13.86 -2.94 -5.20
N GLU A 142 12.63 -2.64 -5.54
CA GLU A 142 12.27 -2.25 -6.90
C GLU A 142 12.94 -0.93 -7.28
N TYR A 143 13.02 0.00 -6.33
CA TYR A 143 13.65 1.29 -6.57
C TYR A 143 15.15 1.16 -6.74
N THR A 144 15.80 0.36 -5.90
CA THR A 144 17.26 0.18 -6.01
C THR A 144 17.63 -0.58 -7.27
N SER A 145 16.83 -1.59 -7.65
CA SER A 145 17.06 -2.30 -8.91
C SER A 145 16.93 -1.37 -10.09
N CYS A 146 15.94 -0.51 -10.07
CA CYS A 146 15.73 0.46 -11.14
C CYS A 146 16.92 1.41 -11.25
N LEU A 147 17.44 1.88 -10.11
CA LEU A 147 18.61 2.75 -10.11
C LEU A 147 19.85 2.06 -10.68
N LEU A 148 20.01 0.78 -10.39
CA LEU A 148 21.15 0.03 -10.92
C LEU A 148 21.06 -0.09 -12.44
N TYR A 149 19.88 -0.20 -12.98
CA TYR A 149 19.71 -0.30 -14.43
C TYR A 149 19.83 1.05 -15.12
N THR A 150 19.29 2.09 -14.50
CA THR A 150 19.17 3.38 -15.19
C THR A 150 20.32 4.32 -14.89
N SER A 151 21.18 3.99 -13.94
CA SER A 151 22.27 4.85 -13.53
C SER A 151 23.57 4.11 -13.73
N PRO A 152 24.08 4.09 -14.94
CA PRO A 152 25.34 3.41 -15.17
C PRO A 152 26.48 4.06 -14.45
N SER A 153 26.35 5.31 -14.23
CA SER A 153 27.32 5.93 -13.43
C SER A 153 26.64 6.31 -12.21
N PRO A 154 27.16 6.07 -11.26
CA PRO A 154 26.48 6.28 -10.05
C PRO A 154 26.15 7.67 -9.92
N ARG A 155 25.81 7.88 -10.28
CA ARG A 155 25.44 8.76 -10.09
C ARG A 155 25.88 9.46 -9.62
N ASP A 156 26.10 9.31 -10.15
CA ASP A 156 26.51 9.83 -9.92
C ASP A 156 25.97 10.20 -9.51
#